data_e6a7e2b66b7f40e571b219ce210d3cb7
#
_entry.id   e6a7e2b66b7f40e571b219ce210d3cb7
#
_cell.length_a   1.000
_cell.length_b   1.000
_cell.length_c   1.000
_cell.angle_alpha   90.00
_cell.angle_beta   90.00
_cell.angle_gamma   90.00
#
_symmetry.space_group_name_H-M   'P 1'
#
loop_
_entity.id
_entity.type
_entity.pdbx_description
1 polymer ?
#
loop_
_entity_poly.entity_id
_entity_poly.type
_entity_poly.pdbx_seq_one_letter_code
_entity_poly.pdbx_strand_id
1 'polypeptide(L)'
;MTYYLGIDIGTGESKGVLIDSDCNVVCSVACSHETRNPRPGWFEHDAEQVWWGDFCKLSHEIIARMGIEPSSIGCVGFSALGCDCVSVDGEGRALAPAILYGVDARSQPQIEKILSAYGEERAREMMGHDPCSSDIAPKVMWFYDNMPEIATAAAKFLTASSYLCAKLTGRFCIDRYLAEDFLPLYNRETWEVDDEGCKGFCRPDQMAEVMSATDIAGAVTPQAAAETGLAAGTPVLVGTGDSGAEAISTGVAVPGDLMVQMGSSCYFIYISDRMVEDARLWPGTFIIPGTYGICAVTNTAGTLTKWIRDEFYRDALADELSGGPNAFEVMAREASEVPPGADGLICLPYFAGERTPLNDPLARGVLFGLTVGHTRGHVARAALEGIAFTVAAHVDILEREHGLAIKRLMAVGGGTKNPVWLQAIADACGKEVRTARVTMGACFGDALMAALADGACADWDELVERVGAGGVVAPDPAVHALYRERRKVFDMLYQRNSDLMHELGASVG
;
A
#
# COMPACT_ATOMS: atom_id res chain seq x y z
N MET A 1 -32.16 -5.39 7.88
CA MET A 1 -31.04 -5.63 6.95
C MET A 1 -29.81 -5.17 7.69
N THR A 2 -28.79 -6.00 7.77
CA THR A 2 -27.53 -5.65 8.43
C THR A 2 -26.59 -5.06 7.41
N TYR A 3 -25.86 -4.03 7.81
CA TYR A 3 -24.85 -3.36 7.00
C TYR A 3 -23.50 -3.41 7.69
N TYR A 4 -22.42 -3.23 6.93
CA TYR A 4 -21.05 -3.18 7.42
C TYR A 4 -20.39 -1.90 6.93
N LEU A 5 -19.79 -1.15 7.85
CA LEU A 5 -19.13 0.12 7.58
C LEU A 5 -17.63 -0.09 7.47
N GLY A 6 -17.03 0.39 6.38
CA GLY A 6 -15.58 0.47 6.22
C GLY A 6 -15.14 1.91 6.01
N ILE A 7 -14.10 2.35 6.72
CA ILE A 7 -13.53 3.69 6.60
C ILE A 7 -12.01 3.59 6.49
N ASP A 8 -11.47 4.23 5.46
CA ASP A 8 -10.04 4.36 5.21
C ASP A 8 -9.59 5.82 5.33
N ILE A 9 -8.59 6.06 6.15
CA ILE A 9 -7.96 7.38 6.35
C ILE A 9 -6.65 7.41 5.58
N GLY A 10 -6.65 8.04 4.40
CA GLY A 10 -5.47 8.16 3.55
C GLY A 10 -4.65 9.44 3.82
N THR A 11 -3.65 9.68 2.96
CA THR A 11 -2.73 10.82 3.12
C THR A 11 -3.35 12.17 2.77
N GLY A 12 -4.27 12.24 1.83
CA GLY A 12 -4.91 13.50 1.38
C GLY A 12 -6.41 13.38 1.19
N GLU A 13 -6.96 12.19 1.35
CA GLU A 13 -8.38 11.90 1.20
C GLU A 13 -8.75 10.72 2.09
N SER A 14 -9.86 10.84 2.80
CA SER A 14 -10.47 9.75 3.56
C SER A 14 -11.73 9.27 2.85
N LYS A 15 -12.00 7.95 2.91
CA LYS A 15 -13.11 7.31 2.21
C LYS A 15 -13.90 6.42 3.15
N GLY A 16 -15.22 6.42 2.96
CA GLY A 16 -16.13 5.53 3.67
C GLY A 16 -17.03 4.78 2.72
N VAL A 17 -17.29 3.52 3.03
CA VAL A 17 -18.20 2.67 2.28
C VAL A 17 -19.13 1.92 3.23
N LEU A 18 -20.37 1.75 2.81
CA LEU A 18 -21.32 0.85 3.46
C LEU A 18 -21.64 -0.30 2.50
N ILE A 19 -21.57 -1.53 2.98
CA ILE A 19 -21.98 -2.71 2.24
C ILE A 19 -23.15 -3.42 2.92
N ASP A 20 -23.92 -4.18 2.14
CA ASP A 20 -24.95 -5.08 2.65
C ASP A 20 -24.36 -6.46 3.04
N SER A 21 -25.20 -7.36 3.56
CA SER A 21 -24.79 -8.72 3.95
C SER A 21 -24.32 -9.59 2.79
N ASP A 22 -24.59 -9.20 1.54
CA ASP A 22 -24.12 -9.88 0.34
C ASP A 22 -22.84 -9.25 -0.22
N CYS A 23 -22.19 -8.36 0.54
CA CYS A 23 -20.98 -7.62 0.18
C CYS A 23 -21.15 -6.64 -1.01
N ASN A 24 -22.38 -6.20 -1.31
CA ASN A 24 -22.59 -5.17 -2.32
C ASN A 24 -22.45 -3.78 -1.72
N VAL A 25 -21.76 -2.89 -2.43
CA VAL A 25 -21.64 -1.49 -2.05
C VAL A 25 -22.99 -0.80 -2.20
N VAL A 26 -23.54 -0.26 -1.10
CA VAL A 26 -24.82 0.44 -1.08
C VAL A 26 -24.67 1.96 -0.92
N CYS A 27 -23.55 2.41 -0.33
CA CYS A 27 -23.22 3.84 -0.21
C CYS A 27 -21.69 4.01 -0.20
N SER A 28 -21.23 5.13 -0.74
CA SER A 28 -19.85 5.58 -0.59
C SER A 28 -19.75 7.08 -0.46
N VAL A 29 -18.81 7.55 0.33
CA VAL A 29 -18.51 8.95 0.57
C VAL A 29 -16.99 9.14 0.63
N ALA A 30 -16.54 10.38 0.42
CA ALA A 30 -15.15 10.75 0.55
C ALA A 30 -15.03 12.18 1.05
N CYS A 31 -13.94 12.48 1.75
CA CYS A 31 -13.58 13.84 2.11
C CYS A 31 -12.08 14.05 1.98
N SER A 32 -11.71 15.18 1.41
CA SER A 32 -10.31 15.58 1.28
C SER A 32 -9.86 16.36 2.50
N HIS A 33 -8.59 16.23 2.83
CA HIS A 33 -7.92 16.99 3.87
C HIS A 33 -6.48 17.35 3.43
N GLU A 34 -5.83 18.20 4.20
CA GLU A 34 -4.46 18.64 3.90
C GLU A 34 -3.45 17.95 4.80
N THR A 35 -2.34 17.49 4.20
CA THR A 35 -1.15 17.10 4.92
C THR A 35 -0.33 18.35 5.22
N ARG A 36 0.03 18.56 6.50
CA ARG A 36 0.88 19.67 6.91
C ARG A 36 2.35 19.36 6.61
N ASN A 37 3.06 20.35 6.07
CA ASN A 37 4.50 20.30 5.86
C ASN A 37 5.17 21.48 6.60
N PRO A 38 5.36 21.38 7.94
CA PRO A 38 5.86 22.50 8.74
C PRO A 38 7.32 22.84 8.45
N ARG A 39 8.10 21.90 7.93
CA ARG A 39 9.50 22.07 7.51
C ARG A 39 9.79 21.14 6.33
N PRO A 40 10.79 21.43 5.48
CA PRO A 40 11.21 20.50 4.45
C PRO A 40 11.49 19.11 5.01
N GLY A 41 10.88 18.08 4.41
CA GLY A 41 11.01 16.68 4.84
C GLY A 41 10.20 16.28 6.08
N TRP A 42 9.35 17.17 6.63
CA TRP A 42 8.44 16.86 7.72
C TRP A 42 7.00 16.83 7.21
N PHE A 43 6.27 15.77 7.51
CA PHE A 43 4.90 15.58 7.09
C PHE A 43 4.05 15.16 8.30
N GLU A 44 2.99 15.90 8.56
CA GLU A 44 2.18 15.76 9.76
C GLU A 44 0.69 15.75 9.47
N HIS A 45 -0.05 14.98 10.27
CA HIS A 45 -1.48 15.13 10.43
C HIS A 45 -1.82 15.58 11.87
N ASP A 46 -2.89 16.34 11.99
CA ASP A 46 -3.59 16.53 13.25
C ASP A 46 -4.55 15.37 13.45
N ALA A 47 -4.21 14.44 14.35
CA ALA A 47 -4.97 13.21 14.52
C ALA A 47 -6.43 13.45 14.94
N GLU A 48 -6.70 14.50 15.74
CA GLU A 48 -8.06 14.84 16.15
C GLU A 48 -8.89 15.43 15.00
N GLN A 49 -8.30 16.33 14.20
CA GLN A 49 -9.02 17.01 13.13
C GLN A 49 -9.13 16.17 11.87
N VAL A 50 -8.04 15.46 11.50
CA VAL A 50 -7.99 14.68 10.25
C VAL A 50 -8.50 13.26 10.51
N TRP A 51 -7.84 12.48 11.35
CA TRP A 51 -8.19 11.07 11.47
C TRP A 51 -9.55 10.87 12.12
N TRP A 52 -9.74 11.43 13.32
CA TRP A 52 -11.02 11.32 14.03
C TRP A 52 -12.11 12.17 13.39
N GLY A 53 -11.80 13.41 12.99
CA GLY A 53 -12.75 14.31 12.35
C GLY A 53 -13.32 13.78 11.05
N ASP A 54 -12.46 13.20 10.18
CA ASP A 54 -12.90 12.58 8.92
C ASP A 54 -13.71 11.32 9.19
N PHE A 55 -13.29 10.46 10.14
CA PHE A 55 -14.07 9.30 10.53
C PHE A 55 -15.49 9.69 10.96
N CYS A 56 -15.63 10.66 11.85
CA CYS A 56 -16.93 11.17 12.29
C CYS A 56 -17.76 11.71 11.14
N LYS A 57 -17.16 12.52 10.28
CA LYS A 57 -17.82 13.12 9.11
C LYS A 57 -18.34 12.06 8.14
N LEU A 58 -17.50 11.08 7.80
CA LEU A 58 -17.85 10.02 6.85
C LEU A 58 -18.96 9.12 7.40
N SER A 59 -18.89 8.72 8.67
CA SER A 59 -19.92 7.89 9.30
C SER A 59 -21.28 8.62 9.37
N HIS A 60 -21.32 9.88 9.79
CA HIS A 60 -22.53 10.69 9.78
C HIS A 60 -23.12 10.83 8.37
N GLU A 61 -22.27 11.10 7.38
CA GLU A 61 -22.72 11.30 6.00
C GLU A 61 -23.32 10.02 5.40
N ILE A 62 -22.71 8.86 5.67
CA ILE A 62 -23.24 7.55 5.23
C ILE A 62 -24.60 7.28 5.86
N ILE A 63 -24.71 7.41 7.19
CA ILE A 63 -25.98 7.17 7.93
C ILE A 63 -27.08 8.11 7.40
N ALA A 64 -26.76 9.38 7.22
CA ALA A 64 -27.72 10.37 6.74
C ALA A 64 -28.16 10.11 5.28
N ARG A 65 -27.22 9.82 4.38
CA ARG A 65 -27.53 9.52 2.96
C ARG A 65 -28.40 8.29 2.80
N MET A 66 -28.13 7.26 3.59
CA MET A 66 -28.87 6.00 3.57
C MET A 66 -30.20 6.08 4.31
N GLY A 67 -30.36 7.02 5.24
CA GLY A 67 -31.54 7.11 6.11
C GLY A 67 -31.77 5.87 6.96
N ILE A 68 -30.69 5.20 7.36
CA ILE A 68 -30.74 3.96 8.16
C ILE A 68 -30.68 4.26 9.65
N GLU A 69 -31.24 3.34 10.45
CA GLU A 69 -31.00 3.34 11.88
C GLU A 69 -29.55 2.94 12.17
N PRO A 70 -28.80 3.69 13.00
CA PRO A 70 -27.40 3.36 13.32
C PRO A 70 -27.20 1.93 13.85
N SER A 71 -28.20 1.37 14.54
CA SER A 71 -28.19 -0.01 15.02
C SER A 71 -28.28 -1.09 13.93
N SER A 72 -28.51 -0.69 12.67
CA SER A 72 -28.45 -1.62 11.53
C SER A 72 -27.02 -1.86 11.02
N ILE A 73 -26.03 -1.11 11.52
CA ILE A 73 -24.61 -1.38 11.27
C ILE A 73 -24.14 -2.46 12.25
N GLY A 74 -23.86 -3.65 11.72
CA GLY A 74 -23.49 -4.83 12.52
C GLY A 74 -22.07 -4.79 13.03
N CYS A 75 -21.14 -4.25 12.23
CA CYS A 75 -19.73 -4.12 12.59
C CYS A 75 -19.08 -2.96 11.83
N VAL A 76 -18.02 -2.39 12.42
CA VAL A 76 -17.20 -1.33 11.85
C VAL A 76 -15.77 -1.81 11.68
N GLY A 77 -15.27 -1.77 10.43
CA GLY A 77 -13.87 -1.95 10.07
C GLY A 77 -13.25 -0.63 9.62
N PHE A 78 -11.95 -0.51 9.76
CA PHE A 78 -11.22 0.66 9.28
C PHE A 78 -9.77 0.34 9.02
N SER A 79 -9.20 1.10 8.11
CA SER A 79 -7.78 1.18 7.83
C SER A 79 -7.31 2.63 7.85
N ALA A 80 -6.01 2.79 7.90
CA ALA A 80 -5.39 4.08 7.73
C ALA A 80 -4.02 3.92 7.07
N LEU A 81 -3.42 5.07 6.69
CA LEU A 81 -2.01 5.07 6.30
C LEU A 81 -1.19 4.34 7.38
N GLY A 82 -0.27 3.50 6.95
CA GLY A 82 0.60 2.73 7.84
C GLY A 82 1.91 3.46 8.14
N CYS A 83 2.72 2.92 9.05
CA CYS A 83 4.05 3.43 9.37
C CYS A 83 4.05 4.86 9.94
N ASP A 84 2.95 5.35 10.46
CA ASP A 84 2.81 6.63 11.12
C ASP A 84 2.87 6.50 12.65
N CYS A 85 3.11 7.63 13.35
CA CYS A 85 3.26 7.60 14.80
C CYS A 85 2.62 8.82 15.45
N VAL A 86 1.70 8.59 16.40
CA VAL A 86 1.11 9.60 17.28
C VAL A 86 1.30 9.24 18.74
N SER A 87 1.66 10.21 19.57
CA SER A 87 1.69 10.09 21.03
C SER A 87 0.33 10.46 21.61
N VAL A 88 -0.22 9.62 22.51
CA VAL A 88 -1.52 9.86 23.14
C VAL A 88 -1.47 9.76 24.66
N ASP A 89 -2.41 10.43 25.33
CA ASP A 89 -2.62 10.28 26.77
C ASP A 89 -3.46 9.02 27.12
N GLY A 90 -3.77 8.85 28.41
CA GLY A 90 -4.54 7.68 28.89
C GLY A 90 -6.01 7.65 28.41
N GLU A 91 -6.54 8.76 27.93
CA GLU A 91 -7.87 8.87 27.33
C GLU A 91 -7.85 8.80 25.80
N GLY A 92 -6.68 8.53 25.18
CA GLY A 92 -6.52 8.44 23.74
C GLY A 92 -6.51 9.78 23.01
N ARG A 93 -6.28 10.90 23.69
CA ARG A 93 -6.14 12.22 23.05
C ARG A 93 -4.71 12.42 22.57
N ALA A 94 -4.55 12.90 21.34
CA ALA A 94 -3.24 13.21 20.79
C ALA A 94 -2.53 14.32 21.57
N LEU A 95 -1.26 14.08 21.92
CA LEU A 95 -0.41 15.04 22.65
C LEU A 95 0.41 15.92 21.72
N ALA A 96 0.61 15.48 20.47
CA ALA A 96 1.34 16.20 19.43
C ALA A 96 0.80 15.80 18.06
N PRO A 97 1.12 16.58 17.00
CA PRO A 97 0.84 16.14 15.63
C PRO A 97 1.47 14.79 15.33
N ALA A 98 0.77 13.97 14.55
CA ALA A 98 1.26 12.67 14.10
C ALA A 98 2.37 12.82 13.07
N ILE A 99 3.42 12.02 13.20
CA ILE A 99 4.50 11.88 12.22
C ILE A 99 4.05 10.85 11.18
N LEU A 100 4.03 11.23 9.90
CA LEU A 100 3.57 10.32 8.85
C LEU A 100 4.63 9.26 8.50
N TYR A 101 4.26 8.37 7.60
CA TYR A 101 5.06 7.24 7.11
C TYR A 101 6.40 7.66 6.47
N GLY A 102 6.98 6.83 5.61
CA GLY A 102 8.32 7.00 5.04
C GLY A 102 8.59 8.27 4.22
N VAL A 103 7.57 9.13 3.99
CA VAL A 103 7.76 10.47 3.41
C VAL A 103 8.36 11.46 4.41
N ASP A 104 8.19 11.22 5.71
CA ASP A 104 8.75 12.03 6.77
C ASP A 104 10.18 11.57 7.10
N ALA A 105 11.14 12.47 6.94
CA ALA A 105 12.56 12.19 7.14
C ALA A 105 13.11 12.66 8.50
N ARG A 106 12.24 13.14 9.43
CA ARG A 106 12.70 13.74 10.68
C ARG A 106 13.43 12.78 11.62
N SER A 107 13.12 11.47 11.54
CA SER A 107 13.74 10.42 12.34
C SER A 107 15.08 9.91 11.77
N GLN A 108 15.58 10.46 10.67
CA GLN A 108 16.85 10.06 10.09
C GLN A 108 18.04 10.07 11.10
N PRO A 109 18.18 11.09 11.99
CA PRO A 109 19.23 11.06 13.02
C PRO A 109 19.09 9.90 14.01
N GLN A 110 17.89 9.43 14.28
CA GLN A 110 17.63 8.28 15.16
C GLN A 110 18.00 6.97 14.47
N ILE A 111 17.74 6.85 13.18
CA ILE A 111 18.20 5.71 12.36
C ILE A 111 19.73 5.64 12.39
N GLU A 112 20.42 6.76 12.20
CA GLU A 112 21.89 6.83 12.28
C GLU A 112 22.42 6.45 13.68
N LYS A 113 21.70 6.81 14.75
CA LYS A 113 22.03 6.38 16.13
C LYS A 113 21.89 4.86 16.28
N ILE A 114 20.82 4.25 15.75
CA ILE A 114 20.61 2.80 15.77
C ILE A 114 21.75 2.10 15.02
N LEU A 115 22.05 2.53 13.79
CA LEU A 115 23.12 1.95 12.99
C LEU A 115 24.50 2.10 13.67
N SER A 116 24.77 3.26 14.31
CA SER A 116 26.01 3.48 15.04
C SER A 116 26.12 2.64 16.32
N ALA A 117 25.00 2.38 17.01
CA ALA A 117 24.98 1.64 18.27
C ALA A 117 25.07 0.12 18.05
N TYR A 118 24.40 -0.40 17.02
CA TYR A 118 24.24 -1.85 16.82
C TYR A 118 25.00 -2.39 15.59
N GLY A 119 25.38 -1.53 14.64
CA GLY A 119 25.89 -1.93 13.32
C GLY A 119 24.77 -2.36 12.36
N GLU A 120 25.05 -2.34 11.06
CA GLU A 120 24.05 -2.60 10.01
C GLU A 120 23.40 -4.00 10.12
N GLU A 121 24.22 -5.05 10.31
CA GLU A 121 23.74 -6.43 10.38
C GLU A 121 22.80 -6.64 11.56
N ARG A 122 23.21 -6.19 12.76
CA ARG A 122 22.37 -6.35 13.96
C ARG A 122 21.12 -5.47 13.91
N ALA A 123 21.20 -4.26 13.36
CA ALA A 123 20.02 -3.41 13.18
C ALA A 123 19.02 -4.05 12.22
N ARG A 124 19.48 -4.65 11.12
CA ARG A 124 18.63 -5.42 10.19
C ARG A 124 17.97 -6.64 10.86
N GLU A 125 18.70 -7.40 11.66
CA GLU A 125 18.13 -8.51 12.42
C GLU A 125 17.03 -8.04 13.38
N MET A 126 17.28 -6.95 14.10
CA MET A 126 16.33 -6.40 15.09
C MET A 126 15.04 -5.88 14.45
N MET A 127 15.14 -5.22 13.31
CA MET A 127 14.02 -4.55 12.64
C MET A 127 13.41 -5.40 11.50
N GLY A 128 14.03 -6.55 11.18
CA GLY A 128 13.57 -7.42 10.09
C GLY A 128 13.97 -6.96 8.68
N HIS A 129 14.50 -5.75 8.55
CA HIS A 129 14.98 -5.12 7.30
C HIS A 129 15.97 -3.99 7.63
N ASP A 130 16.56 -3.39 6.61
CA ASP A 130 17.42 -2.21 6.81
C ASP A 130 16.61 -1.04 7.37
N PRO A 131 17.04 -0.41 8.50
CA PRO A 131 16.29 0.68 9.13
C PRO A 131 15.99 1.82 8.16
N CYS A 132 14.77 2.29 8.15
CA CYS A 132 14.32 3.33 7.23
C CYS A 132 13.30 4.30 7.86
N SER A 133 12.91 5.34 7.13
CA SER A 133 11.96 6.36 7.61
C SER A 133 10.53 5.82 7.81
N SER A 134 10.21 4.62 7.34
CA SER A 134 8.92 3.96 7.62
C SER A 134 8.86 3.36 9.02
N ASP A 135 10.00 3.03 9.64
CA ASP A 135 10.01 2.42 10.97
C ASP A 135 9.48 3.36 12.05
N ILE A 136 8.72 2.80 12.99
CA ILE A 136 8.11 3.59 14.07
C ILE A 136 9.04 3.71 15.27
N ALA A 137 9.86 2.71 15.58
CA ALA A 137 10.81 2.79 16.68
C ALA A 137 11.73 4.04 16.60
N PRO A 138 12.33 4.42 15.46
CA PRO A 138 13.05 5.68 15.31
C PRO A 138 12.18 6.93 15.51
N LYS A 139 10.89 6.91 15.15
CA LYS A 139 9.96 8.03 15.40
C LYS A 139 9.66 8.18 16.88
N VAL A 140 9.50 7.07 17.60
CA VAL A 140 9.35 7.07 19.06
C VAL A 140 10.61 7.65 19.72
N MET A 141 11.81 7.24 19.31
CA MET A 141 13.07 7.84 19.77
C MET A 141 13.13 9.35 19.48
N TRP A 142 12.62 9.77 18.31
CA TRP A 142 12.57 11.19 17.96
C TRP A 142 11.74 11.99 18.95
N PHE A 143 10.59 11.48 19.43
CA PHE A 143 9.80 12.12 20.47
C PHE A 143 10.62 12.27 21.77
N TYR A 144 11.35 11.25 22.19
CA TYR A 144 12.18 11.32 23.39
C TYR A 144 13.33 12.35 23.25
N ASP A 145 13.95 12.43 22.08
CA ASP A 145 15.05 13.36 21.82
C ASP A 145 14.59 14.82 21.67
N ASN A 146 13.40 15.06 21.08
CA ASN A 146 12.98 16.40 20.67
C ASN A 146 11.77 16.95 21.46
N MET A 147 10.96 16.08 22.05
CA MET A 147 9.75 16.42 22.83
C MET A 147 9.66 15.57 24.11
N PRO A 148 10.69 15.60 24.99
CA PRO A 148 10.82 14.66 26.12
C PRO A 148 9.66 14.75 27.12
N GLU A 149 9.05 15.91 27.30
CA GLU A 149 7.89 16.08 28.18
C GLU A 149 6.69 15.33 27.61
N ILE A 150 6.43 15.41 26.29
CA ILE A 150 5.38 14.68 25.59
C ILE A 150 5.66 13.19 25.62
N ALA A 151 6.89 12.76 25.27
CA ALA A 151 7.27 11.36 25.29
C ALA A 151 7.09 10.72 26.67
N THR A 152 7.42 11.47 27.75
CA THR A 152 7.26 11.01 29.13
C THR A 152 5.79 10.95 29.55
N ALA A 153 4.97 11.92 29.12
CA ALA A 153 3.55 12.00 29.43
C ALA A 153 2.71 11.03 28.58
N ALA A 154 3.22 10.59 27.43
CA ALA A 154 2.51 9.67 26.56
C ALA A 154 2.18 8.35 27.28
N ALA A 155 0.91 7.99 27.28
CA ALA A 155 0.45 6.67 27.72
C ALA A 155 0.74 5.62 26.63
N LYS A 156 0.58 5.98 25.34
CA LYS A 156 0.83 5.09 24.21
C LYS A 156 1.45 5.87 23.02
N PHE A 157 2.19 5.13 22.17
CA PHE A 157 2.49 5.50 20.80
C PHE A 157 1.67 4.61 19.87
N LEU A 158 0.91 5.22 18.97
CA LEU A 158 -0.10 4.52 18.15
C LEU A 158 0.11 4.84 16.66
N THR A 159 -0.37 3.93 15.80
CA THR A 159 -0.66 4.24 14.40
C THR A 159 -2.03 4.91 14.26
N ALA A 160 -2.35 5.43 13.08
CA ALA A 160 -3.65 6.06 12.82
C ALA A 160 -4.82 5.08 13.05
N SER A 161 -4.74 3.84 12.58
CA SER A 161 -5.78 2.83 12.85
C SER A 161 -5.87 2.48 14.34
N SER A 162 -4.75 2.31 15.04
CA SER A 162 -4.75 2.09 16.49
C SER A 162 -5.35 3.27 17.26
N TYR A 163 -5.13 4.49 16.78
CA TYR A 163 -5.74 5.69 17.32
C TYR A 163 -7.27 5.69 17.13
N LEU A 164 -7.76 5.34 15.95
CA LEU A 164 -9.20 5.19 15.70
C LEU A 164 -9.82 4.09 16.58
N CYS A 165 -9.12 2.96 16.74
CA CYS A 165 -9.53 1.90 17.67
C CYS A 165 -9.70 2.44 19.08
N ALA A 166 -8.72 3.21 19.59
CA ALA A 166 -8.77 3.81 20.91
C ALA A 166 -9.92 4.82 21.05
N LYS A 167 -10.15 5.65 20.05
CA LYS A 167 -11.26 6.63 20.05
C LYS A 167 -12.63 5.97 20.06
N LEU A 168 -12.80 4.89 19.30
CA LEU A 168 -14.07 4.16 19.20
C LEU A 168 -14.37 3.33 20.44
N THR A 169 -13.35 2.64 21.00
CA THR A 169 -13.55 1.57 21.99
C THR A 169 -12.97 1.87 23.38
N GLY A 170 -12.08 2.84 23.50
CA GLY A 170 -11.28 3.08 24.70
C GLY A 170 -10.15 2.07 24.91
N ARG A 171 -9.89 1.16 23.97
CA ARG A 171 -8.82 0.16 24.06
C ARG A 171 -7.67 0.52 23.11
N PHE A 172 -6.45 0.28 23.56
CA PHE A 172 -5.24 0.50 22.80
C PHE A 172 -4.78 -0.82 22.16
N CYS A 173 -5.23 -1.07 20.94
CA CYS A 173 -4.93 -2.28 20.18
C CYS A 173 -4.22 -1.92 18.86
N ILE A 174 -3.40 -2.84 18.36
CA ILE A 174 -2.73 -2.77 17.07
C ILE A 174 -2.79 -4.15 16.41
N ASP A 175 -2.93 -4.21 15.10
CA ASP A 175 -2.87 -5.48 14.39
C ASP A 175 -1.41 -5.92 14.14
N ARG A 176 -1.22 -7.22 13.90
CA ARG A 176 0.11 -7.80 13.69
C ARG A 176 0.80 -7.23 12.46
N TYR A 177 0.05 -6.85 11.43
CA TYR A 177 0.59 -6.29 10.21
C TYR A 177 1.30 -4.96 10.46
N LEU A 178 0.68 -4.06 11.22
CA LEU A 178 1.28 -2.78 11.60
C LEU A 178 2.27 -2.90 12.77
N ALA A 179 2.16 -3.92 13.61
CA ALA A 179 3.11 -4.16 14.68
C ALA A 179 4.53 -4.51 14.16
N GLU A 180 4.65 -5.03 12.93
CA GLU A 180 5.95 -5.21 12.25
C GLU A 180 6.74 -3.89 12.16
N ASP A 181 6.07 -2.76 11.92
CA ASP A 181 6.72 -1.46 11.81
C ASP A 181 7.27 -0.92 13.14
N PHE A 182 6.84 -1.53 14.27
CA PHE A 182 7.31 -1.21 15.62
C PHE A 182 8.52 -2.03 16.07
N LEU A 183 9.01 -2.98 15.27
CA LEU A 183 10.17 -3.75 15.67
C LEU A 183 11.35 -2.81 16.00
N PRO A 184 12.13 -3.10 17.06
CA PRO A 184 12.13 -4.31 17.89
C PRO A 184 11.26 -4.22 19.16
N LEU A 185 10.29 -3.32 19.26
CA LEU A 185 9.52 -3.06 20.50
C LEU A 185 8.55 -4.20 20.85
N TYR A 186 8.26 -5.08 19.88
CA TYR A 186 7.53 -6.33 20.05
C TYR A 186 8.43 -7.52 19.73
N ASN A 187 8.17 -8.63 20.39
CA ASN A 187 8.75 -9.92 20.02
C ASN A 187 8.01 -10.47 18.79
N ARG A 188 8.72 -10.68 17.68
CA ARG A 188 8.13 -11.09 16.39
C ARG A 188 7.48 -12.49 16.41
N GLU A 189 7.88 -13.36 17.33
CA GLU A 189 7.32 -14.71 17.44
C GLU A 189 6.04 -14.75 18.27
N THR A 190 6.05 -14.02 19.41
CA THR A 190 4.93 -14.05 20.38
C THR A 190 3.97 -12.88 20.21
N TRP A 191 4.40 -11.80 19.59
CA TRP A 191 3.71 -10.51 19.48
C TRP A 191 3.43 -9.85 20.86
N GLU A 192 4.14 -10.27 21.88
CA GLU A 192 4.17 -9.59 23.16
C GLU A 192 5.16 -8.42 23.12
N VAL A 193 4.96 -7.45 24.02
CA VAL A 193 5.92 -6.33 24.17
C VAL A 193 7.26 -6.89 24.61
N ASP A 194 8.33 -6.49 23.92
CA ASP A 194 9.70 -6.91 24.24
C ASP A 194 10.38 -5.87 25.13
N ASP A 195 10.50 -6.18 26.43
CA ASP A 195 11.14 -5.29 27.40
C ASP A 195 12.61 -4.99 27.04
N GLU A 196 13.34 -5.95 26.48
CA GLU A 196 14.72 -5.75 26.01
C GLU A 196 14.74 -4.91 24.72
N GLY A 197 13.82 -5.19 23.79
CA GLY A 197 13.63 -4.46 22.57
C GLY A 197 13.23 -3.00 22.81
N CYS A 198 12.50 -2.70 23.87
CA CYS A 198 12.14 -1.34 24.25
C CYS A 198 13.31 -0.51 24.84
N LYS A 199 14.39 -1.17 25.30
CA LYS A 199 15.52 -0.45 25.91
C LYS A 199 16.18 0.52 24.93
N GLY A 200 16.25 1.79 25.33
CA GLY A 200 16.81 2.85 24.51
C GLY A 200 15.83 3.48 23.50
N PHE A 201 14.60 2.96 23.41
CA PHE A 201 13.55 3.49 22.56
C PHE A 201 12.42 4.14 23.36
N CYS A 202 11.79 3.37 24.28
CA CYS A 202 10.62 3.82 25.01
C CYS A 202 10.42 2.98 26.29
N ARG A 203 9.34 3.26 27.02
CA ARG A 203 8.86 2.38 28.09
C ARG A 203 7.95 1.28 27.52
N PRO A 204 8.06 0.01 28.00
CA PRO A 204 7.22 -1.09 27.52
C PRO A 204 5.71 -0.84 27.67
N ASP A 205 5.29 -0.14 28.72
CA ASP A 205 3.89 0.21 28.98
C ASP A 205 3.29 1.18 27.95
N GLN A 206 4.11 1.77 27.07
CA GLN A 206 3.67 2.67 25.99
C GLN A 206 3.26 1.93 24.70
N MET A 207 3.42 0.62 24.66
CA MET A 207 3.01 -0.19 23.50
C MET A 207 1.57 -0.67 23.61
N ALA A 208 0.85 -0.76 22.47
CA ALA A 208 -0.50 -1.26 22.40
C ALA A 208 -0.55 -2.80 22.48
N GLU A 209 -1.72 -3.37 22.77
CA GLU A 209 -1.96 -4.82 22.72
C GLU A 209 -2.05 -5.29 21.27
N VAL A 210 -1.26 -6.31 20.90
CA VAL A 210 -1.28 -6.86 19.54
C VAL A 210 -2.39 -7.91 19.40
N MET A 211 -3.21 -7.76 18.35
CA MET A 211 -4.33 -8.65 18.02
C MET A 211 -4.33 -8.97 16.53
N SER A 212 -5.33 -9.70 16.03
CA SER A 212 -5.54 -9.84 14.57
C SER A 212 -6.40 -8.69 14.06
N ALA A 213 -6.20 -8.27 12.81
CA ALA A 213 -6.93 -7.14 12.20
C ALA A 213 -8.46 -7.32 12.24
N THR A 214 -8.94 -8.57 12.13
CA THR A 214 -10.36 -8.93 12.15
C THR A 214 -10.89 -9.31 13.54
N ASP A 215 -10.07 -9.25 14.58
CA ASP A 215 -10.57 -9.44 15.95
C ASP A 215 -11.43 -8.23 16.35
N ILE A 216 -12.44 -8.49 17.18
CA ILE A 216 -13.25 -7.44 17.78
C ILE A 216 -12.46 -6.82 18.93
N ALA A 217 -11.94 -5.61 18.70
CA ALA A 217 -11.21 -4.86 19.74
C ALA A 217 -12.12 -4.42 20.88
N GLY A 218 -13.38 -4.16 20.58
CA GLY A 218 -14.37 -3.70 21.55
C GLY A 218 -15.67 -3.30 20.87
N ALA A 219 -16.37 -2.38 21.49
CA ALA A 219 -17.60 -1.84 20.95
C ALA A 219 -17.59 -0.31 21.00
N VAL A 220 -18.34 0.33 20.12
CA VAL A 220 -18.52 1.79 20.11
C VAL A 220 -18.99 2.24 21.49
N THR A 221 -18.20 3.11 22.12
CA THR A 221 -18.55 3.70 23.44
C THR A 221 -19.70 4.71 23.33
N PRO A 222 -20.41 5.04 24.40
CA PRO A 222 -21.42 6.09 24.37
C PRO A 222 -20.87 7.45 23.91
N GLN A 223 -19.63 7.78 24.23
CA GLN A 223 -18.98 9.00 23.79
C GLN A 223 -18.73 8.94 22.26
N ALA A 224 -18.12 7.88 21.76
CA ALA A 224 -17.88 7.71 20.33
C ALA A 224 -19.19 7.68 19.53
N ALA A 225 -20.27 7.10 20.08
CA ALA A 225 -21.59 7.11 19.47
C ALA A 225 -22.14 8.52 19.29
N ALA A 226 -21.96 9.38 20.28
CA ALA A 226 -22.40 10.78 20.22
C ALA A 226 -21.61 11.59 19.18
N GLU A 227 -20.34 11.27 18.97
CA GLU A 227 -19.43 11.96 18.03
C GLU A 227 -19.55 11.44 16.59
N THR A 228 -19.81 10.14 16.40
CA THR A 228 -19.82 9.48 15.07
C THR A 228 -21.21 9.25 14.49
N GLY A 229 -22.26 9.32 15.30
CA GLY A 229 -23.61 8.92 14.91
C GLY A 229 -23.84 7.41 14.85
N LEU A 230 -22.84 6.58 15.15
CA LEU A 230 -22.96 5.11 15.27
C LEU A 230 -23.77 4.74 16.53
N ALA A 231 -24.32 3.54 16.56
CA ALA A 231 -24.97 3.05 17.77
C ALA A 231 -23.92 2.64 18.82
N ALA A 232 -24.12 3.04 20.08
CA ALA A 232 -23.33 2.53 21.18
C ALA A 232 -23.49 1.00 21.26
N GLY A 233 -22.38 0.28 21.44
CA GLY A 233 -22.39 -1.17 21.46
C GLY A 233 -22.15 -1.86 20.12
N THR A 234 -22.07 -1.13 18.99
CA THR A 234 -21.68 -1.68 17.69
C THR A 234 -20.26 -2.26 17.76
N PRO A 235 -20.03 -3.52 17.36
CA PRO A 235 -18.72 -4.13 17.32
C PRO A 235 -17.72 -3.36 16.45
N VAL A 236 -16.47 -3.28 16.89
CA VAL A 236 -15.39 -2.54 16.23
C VAL A 236 -14.20 -3.45 16.06
N LEU A 237 -13.66 -3.55 14.85
CA LEU A 237 -12.43 -4.29 14.56
C LEU A 237 -11.20 -3.60 15.18
N VAL A 238 -10.09 -4.33 15.24
CA VAL A 238 -8.78 -3.77 15.58
C VAL A 238 -8.35 -2.75 14.53
N GLY A 239 -8.73 -2.97 13.27
CA GLY A 239 -8.29 -2.17 12.12
C GLY A 239 -6.90 -2.59 11.61
N THR A 240 -6.46 -1.97 10.51
CA THR A 240 -5.19 -2.34 9.87
C THR A 240 -4.60 -1.19 9.02
N GLY A 241 -3.51 -1.45 8.29
CA GLY A 241 -2.94 -0.55 7.28
C GLY A 241 -3.73 -0.58 5.97
N ASP A 242 -3.75 0.57 5.27
CA ASP A 242 -4.44 0.77 4.00
C ASP A 242 -4.06 -0.26 2.93
N SER A 243 -2.76 -0.60 2.83
CA SER A 243 -2.26 -1.55 1.83
C SER A 243 -2.77 -2.98 2.03
N GLY A 244 -2.91 -3.41 3.29
CA GLY A 244 -3.52 -4.69 3.63
C GLY A 244 -5.01 -4.73 3.31
N ALA A 245 -5.75 -3.70 3.71
CA ALA A 245 -7.17 -3.56 3.39
C ALA A 245 -7.42 -3.43 1.87
N GLU A 246 -6.55 -2.71 1.13
CA GLU A 246 -6.59 -2.65 -0.33
C GLU A 246 -6.48 -4.05 -0.95
N ALA A 247 -5.56 -4.90 -0.47
CA ALA A 247 -5.44 -6.27 -0.96
C ALA A 247 -6.75 -7.04 -0.77
N ILE A 248 -7.34 -6.99 0.43
CA ILE A 248 -8.63 -7.64 0.71
C ILE A 248 -9.74 -7.11 -0.20
N SER A 249 -9.77 -5.80 -0.47
CA SER A 249 -10.78 -5.18 -1.35
C SER A 249 -10.81 -5.77 -2.76
N THR A 250 -9.72 -6.39 -3.17
CA THR A 250 -9.55 -7.01 -4.50
C THR A 250 -9.78 -8.53 -4.49
N GLY A 251 -10.09 -9.09 -3.33
CA GLY A 251 -10.20 -10.54 -3.13
C GLY A 251 -8.84 -11.24 -3.02
N VAL A 252 -7.75 -10.52 -2.77
CA VAL A 252 -6.43 -11.09 -2.48
C VAL A 252 -6.34 -11.41 -1.00
N ALA A 253 -6.67 -12.66 -0.65
CA ALA A 253 -6.84 -13.08 0.74
C ALA A 253 -6.37 -14.51 1.03
N VAL A 254 -5.89 -15.25 0.06
CA VAL A 254 -5.45 -16.63 0.28
C VAL A 254 -4.05 -16.88 -0.29
N PRO A 255 -3.29 -17.83 0.29
CA PRO A 255 -1.94 -18.13 -0.21
C PRO A 255 -1.92 -18.51 -1.70
N GLY A 256 -1.08 -17.81 -2.44
CA GLY A 256 -0.98 -17.90 -3.90
C GLY A 256 -1.60 -16.71 -4.64
N ASP A 257 -2.25 -15.79 -3.94
CA ASP A 257 -2.76 -14.56 -4.54
C ASP A 257 -1.65 -13.50 -4.63
N LEU A 258 -1.62 -12.80 -5.74
CA LEU A 258 -0.74 -11.66 -5.98
C LEU A 258 -1.57 -10.45 -6.39
N MET A 259 -1.52 -9.38 -5.63
CA MET A 259 -2.00 -8.05 -6.04
C MET A 259 -0.87 -7.26 -6.70
N VAL A 260 -1.18 -6.60 -7.82
CA VAL A 260 -0.33 -5.59 -8.46
C VAL A 260 -1.11 -4.29 -8.52
N GLN A 261 -0.77 -3.35 -7.65
CA GLN A 261 -1.37 -2.02 -7.63
C GLN A 261 -0.65 -1.12 -8.64
N MET A 262 -1.34 -0.77 -9.72
CA MET A 262 -0.83 0.01 -10.85
C MET A 262 -1.11 1.50 -10.62
N GLY A 263 -0.32 2.12 -9.74
CA GLY A 263 -0.35 3.54 -9.38
C GLY A 263 0.77 4.34 -10.05
N SER A 264 1.25 5.39 -9.41
CA SER A 264 2.47 6.13 -9.81
C SER A 264 3.69 5.21 -9.85
N SER A 265 3.77 4.27 -8.91
CA SER A 265 4.62 3.09 -8.86
C SER A 265 3.77 1.83 -9.08
N CYS A 266 4.38 0.64 -9.22
CA CYS A 266 3.68 -0.62 -9.00
C CYS A 266 4.04 -1.16 -7.63
N TYR A 267 3.03 -1.39 -6.78
CA TYR A 267 3.17 -2.04 -5.50
C TYR A 267 2.62 -3.46 -5.57
N PHE A 268 3.30 -4.40 -4.93
CA PHE A 268 3.00 -5.81 -4.99
C PHE A 268 2.75 -6.35 -3.60
N ILE A 269 1.72 -7.17 -3.44
CA ILE A 269 1.51 -7.99 -2.24
C ILE A 269 1.22 -9.42 -2.70
N TYR A 270 2.09 -10.34 -2.39
CA TYR A 270 1.87 -11.78 -2.54
C TYR A 270 1.55 -12.40 -1.19
N ILE A 271 0.46 -13.16 -1.10
CA ILE A 271 0.09 -13.87 0.12
C ILE A 271 0.77 -15.23 0.15
N SER A 272 1.56 -15.47 1.18
CA SER A 272 2.32 -16.71 1.40
C SER A 272 1.85 -17.44 2.66
N ASP A 273 1.95 -18.76 2.65
CA ASP A 273 1.78 -19.61 3.83
C ASP A 273 3.08 -19.79 4.64
N ARG A 274 4.17 -19.18 4.19
CA ARG A 274 5.48 -19.22 4.85
C ARG A 274 6.25 -17.92 4.65
N MET A 275 7.08 -17.59 5.63
CA MET A 275 8.04 -16.50 5.51
C MET A 275 9.11 -16.83 4.45
N VAL A 276 9.53 -15.83 3.69
CA VAL A 276 10.62 -15.90 2.72
C VAL A 276 11.63 -14.81 3.04
N GLU A 277 12.86 -15.18 3.23
CA GLU A 277 13.97 -14.24 3.40
C GLU A 277 14.61 -13.94 2.05
N ASP A 278 14.44 -12.75 1.52
CA ASP A 278 15.05 -12.26 0.28
C ASP A 278 15.23 -10.74 0.36
N ALA A 279 16.47 -10.28 0.34
CA ALA A 279 16.80 -8.84 0.44
C ALA A 279 16.26 -8.00 -0.73
N ARG A 280 15.78 -8.63 -1.80
CA ARG A 280 15.12 -7.97 -2.93
C ARG A 280 13.64 -7.76 -2.73
N LEU A 281 13.07 -8.28 -1.65
CA LEU A 281 11.63 -8.26 -1.33
C LEU A 281 11.44 -7.75 0.10
N TRP A 282 10.22 -7.44 0.47
CA TRP A 282 9.85 -7.00 1.81
C TRP A 282 8.85 -7.98 2.43
N PRO A 283 9.34 -9.08 3.02
CA PRO A 283 8.47 -10.04 3.68
C PRO A 283 8.10 -9.58 5.09
N GLY A 284 6.85 -9.79 5.47
CA GLY A 284 6.35 -9.49 6.80
C GLY A 284 5.11 -10.31 7.14
N THR A 285 4.62 -10.19 8.36
CA THR A 285 3.33 -10.75 8.76
C THR A 285 2.21 -10.10 7.93
N PHE A 286 1.19 -10.87 7.56
CA PHE A 286 0.03 -10.30 6.88
C PHE A 286 -1.19 -10.25 7.81
N ILE A 287 -2.20 -9.47 7.40
CA ILE A 287 -3.43 -9.26 8.21
C ILE A 287 -4.22 -10.54 8.46
N ILE A 288 -4.07 -11.53 7.61
CA ILE A 288 -4.75 -12.83 7.73
C ILE A 288 -3.93 -13.74 8.64
N PRO A 289 -4.49 -14.28 9.72
CA PRO A 289 -3.77 -15.11 10.67
C PRO A 289 -3.04 -16.30 10.00
N GLY A 290 -1.76 -16.48 10.34
CA GLY A 290 -0.94 -17.58 9.83
C GLY A 290 -0.44 -17.38 8.39
N THR A 291 -0.59 -16.18 7.83
CA THR A 291 -0.06 -15.85 6.50
C THR A 291 0.97 -14.74 6.56
N TYR A 292 1.73 -14.62 5.48
CA TYR A 292 2.78 -13.62 5.30
C TYR A 292 2.53 -12.84 4.02
N GLY A 293 2.74 -11.53 4.07
CA GLY A 293 2.76 -10.66 2.92
C GLY A 293 4.18 -10.52 2.39
N ILE A 294 4.42 -10.93 1.16
CA ILE A 294 5.69 -10.66 0.48
C ILE A 294 5.45 -9.45 -0.41
N CYS A 295 5.95 -8.31 0.03
CA CYS A 295 5.76 -7.04 -0.63
C CYS A 295 6.94 -6.68 -1.53
N ALA A 296 6.67 -5.86 -2.54
CA ALA A 296 7.66 -5.29 -3.43
C ALA A 296 7.12 -4.01 -4.07
N VAL A 297 8.01 -3.16 -4.58
CA VAL A 297 7.60 -1.93 -5.24
C VAL A 297 8.60 -1.51 -6.32
N THR A 298 8.09 -1.12 -7.49
CA THR A 298 8.88 -0.43 -8.52
C THR A 298 8.71 1.08 -8.38
N ASN A 299 9.75 1.87 -8.68
CA ASN A 299 9.67 3.32 -8.49
C ASN A 299 8.80 4.03 -9.55
N THR A 300 8.91 3.63 -10.80
CA THR A 300 8.30 4.35 -11.91
C THR A 300 7.40 3.45 -12.75
N ALA A 301 6.10 3.66 -12.63
CA ALA A 301 5.08 3.00 -13.43
C ALA A 301 4.15 4.06 -14.05
N GLY A 302 3.09 4.45 -13.37
CA GLY A 302 2.22 5.55 -13.79
C GLY A 302 2.97 6.89 -13.91
N THR A 303 4.00 7.12 -13.09
CA THR A 303 4.88 8.30 -13.23
C THR A 303 5.58 8.32 -14.58
N LEU A 304 6.07 7.17 -15.06
CA LEU A 304 6.66 7.09 -16.41
C LEU A 304 5.62 7.31 -17.49
N THR A 305 4.43 6.72 -17.39
CA THR A 305 3.36 6.97 -18.38
C THR A 305 2.93 8.43 -18.41
N LYS A 306 2.89 9.09 -17.23
CA LYS A 306 2.63 10.52 -17.12
C LYS A 306 3.74 11.35 -17.80
N TRP A 307 5.01 11.03 -17.55
CA TRP A 307 6.13 11.70 -18.19
C TRP A 307 6.08 11.56 -19.71
N ILE A 308 5.79 10.36 -20.23
CA ILE A 308 5.63 10.15 -21.68
C ILE A 308 4.49 10.99 -22.24
N ARG A 309 3.34 11.05 -21.56
CA ARG A 309 2.22 11.91 -21.96
C ARG A 309 2.66 13.38 -22.00
N ASP A 310 3.31 13.86 -20.96
CA ASP A 310 3.67 15.27 -20.82
C ASP A 310 4.77 15.70 -21.82
N GLU A 311 5.67 14.78 -22.23
CA GLU A 311 6.76 15.09 -23.14
C GLU A 311 6.47 14.75 -24.62
N PHE A 312 5.78 13.64 -24.91
CA PHE A 312 5.57 13.16 -26.27
C PHE A 312 4.13 13.37 -26.79
N TYR A 313 3.16 13.67 -25.91
CA TYR A 313 1.75 13.83 -26.27
C TYR A 313 1.20 15.20 -25.84
N ARG A 314 2.02 16.25 -25.93
CA ARG A 314 1.62 17.63 -25.57
C ARG A 314 0.46 18.16 -26.39
N ASP A 315 0.35 17.75 -27.66
CA ASP A 315 -0.79 18.03 -28.52
C ASP A 315 -2.08 17.41 -28.00
N ALA A 316 -2.05 16.12 -27.65
CA ALA A 316 -3.20 15.44 -27.07
C ALA A 316 -3.60 16.03 -25.69
N LEU A 317 -2.62 16.42 -24.89
CA LEU A 317 -2.88 17.09 -23.61
C LEU A 317 -3.52 18.48 -23.79
N ALA A 318 -3.10 19.24 -24.80
CA ALA A 318 -3.72 20.52 -25.14
C ALA A 318 -5.15 20.34 -25.65
N ASP A 319 -5.41 19.28 -26.44
CA ASP A 319 -6.74 18.92 -26.90
C ASP A 319 -7.65 18.53 -25.74
N GLU A 320 -7.19 17.71 -24.78
CA GLU A 320 -7.92 17.33 -23.59
C GLU A 320 -8.33 18.57 -22.76
N LEU A 321 -7.41 19.51 -22.56
CA LEU A 321 -7.69 20.78 -21.86
C LEU A 321 -8.71 21.65 -22.58
N SER A 322 -8.91 21.42 -23.88
CA SER A 322 -9.89 22.10 -24.72
C SER A 322 -11.21 21.33 -24.86
N GLY A 323 -11.39 20.23 -24.11
CA GLY A 323 -12.57 19.38 -24.13
C GLY A 323 -12.52 18.23 -25.13
N GLY A 324 -11.34 17.92 -25.67
CA GLY A 324 -11.08 16.74 -26.50
C GLY A 324 -10.92 15.44 -25.71
N PRO A 325 -10.51 14.35 -26.38
CA PRO A 325 -10.30 13.05 -25.74
C PRO A 325 -9.17 13.10 -24.71
N ASN A 326 -9.25 12.22 -23.69
CA ASN A 326 -8.21 12.10 -22.67
C ASN A 326 -6.87 11.70 -23.30
N ALA A 327 -5.79 12.39 -22.94
CA ALA A 327 -4.46 12.20 -23.53
C ALA A 327 -3.88 10.80 -23.25
N PHE A 328 -4.21 10.17 -22.11
CA PHE A 328 -3.84 8.78 -21.85
C PHE A 328 -4.58 7.80 -22.76
N GLU A 329 -5.83 8.08 -23.13
CA GLU A 329 -6.58 7.24 -24.08
C GLU A 329 -5.98 7.35 -25.49
N VAL A 330 -5.57 8.56 -25.90
CA VAL A 330 -4.84 8.78 -27.18
C VAL A 330 -3.53 8.00 -27.17
N MET A 331 -2.75 8.08 -26.09
CA MET A 331 -1.49 7.36 -25.94
C MET A 331 -1.70 5.85 -25.98
N ALA A 332 -2.72 5.31 -25.26
CA ALA A 332 -3.03 3.89 -25.27
C ALA A 332 -3.46 3.39 -26.66
N ARG A 333 -4.26 4.17 -27.37
CA ARG A 333 -4.66 3.86 -28.75
C ARG A 333 -3.44 3.77 -29.69
N GLU A 334 -2.57 4.80 -29.71
CA GLU A 334 -1.38 4.78 -30.55
C GLU A 334 -0.40 3.66 -30.15
N ALA A 335 -0.26 3.34 -28.86
CA ALA A 335 0.51 2.20 -28.41
C ALA A 335 -0.09 0.86 -28.86
N SER A 336 -1.44 0.77 -28.96
CA SER A 336 -2.12 -0.45 -29.42
C SER A 336 -1.92 -0.74 -30.91
N GLU A 337 -1.63 0.29 -31.72
CA GLU A 337 -1.34 0.16 -33.14
C GLU A 337 0.09 -0.38 -33.41
N VAL A 338 0.95 -0.34 -32.39
CA VAL A 338 2.32 -0.86 -32.44
C VAL A 338 2.31 -2.34 -32.03
N PRO A 339 2.96 -3.24 -32.78
CA PRO A 339 2.98 -4.65 -32.41
C PRO A 339 3.73 -4.91 -31.10
N PRO A 340 3.41 -6.01 -30.40
CA PRO A 340 4.17 -6.46 -29.23
C PRO A 340 5.67 -6.55 -29.53
N GLY A 341 6.49 -6.08 -28.57
CA GLY A 341 7.94 -5.96 -28.72
C GLY A 341 8.39 -4.64 -29.33
N ALA A 342 7.43 -3.70 -29.58
CA ALA A 342 7.68 -2.31 -30.02
C ALA A 342 8.70 -2.22 -31.16
N ASP A 343 8.65 -3.14 -32.14
CA ASP A 343 9.58 -3.28 -33.26
C ASP A 343 11.07 -3.28 -32.84
N GLY A 344 11.35 -3.80 -31.64
CA GLY A 344 12.70 -3.91 -31.10
C GLY A 344 13.14 -2.79 -30.17
N LEU A 345 12.30 -1.79 -29.94
CA LEU A 345 12.56 -0.75 -28.94
C LEU A 345 12.35 -1.32 -27.53
N ILE A 346 13.32 -1.14 -26.65
CA ILE A 346 13.27 -1.55 -25.25
C ILE A 346 13.40 -0.32 -24.36
N CYS A 347 12.56 -0.25 -23.31
CA CYS A 347 12.63 0.78 -22.29
C CYS A 347 13.00 0.16 -20.94
N LEU A 348 14.11 0.62 -20.32
CA LEU A 348 14.34 0.41 -18.88
C LEU A 348 13.58 1.50 -18.12
N PRO A 349 12.59 1.14 -17.27
CA PRO A 349 11.69 2.13 -16.68
C PRO A 349 12.26 2.83 -15.43
N TYR A 350 13.57 2.84 -15.21
CA TYR A 350 14.25 3.28 -13.98
C TYR A 350 14.46 4.80 -13.91
N PHE A 351 13.44 5.58 -14.28
CA PHE A 351 13.55 7.05 -14.42
C PHE A 351 13.75 7.81 -13.09
N ALA A 352 13.47 7.17 -11.95
CA ALA A 352 13.68 7.70 -10.60
C ALA A 352 14.52 6.74 -9.73
N GLY A 353 15.47 6.04 -10.32
CA GLY A 353 16.09 4.90 -9.68
C GLY A 353 15.13 3.71 -9.62
N GLU A 354 15.53 2.62 -8.98
CA GLU A 354 14.67 1.47 -8.78
C GLU A 354 14.80 0.92 -7.35
N ARG A 355 13.67 0.56 -6.77
CA ARG A 355 13.60 -0.19 -5.52
C ARG A 355 13.71 -1.67 -5.82
N THR A 356 12.71 -2.44 -5.49
CA THR A 356 12.73 -3.89 -5.74
C THR A 356 12.61 -4.20 -7.25
N PRO A 357 13.28 -5.22 -7.76
CA PRO A 357 14.23 -6.10 -7.07
C PRO A 357 15.69 -5.62 -7.13
N LEU A 358 15.98 -4.44 -7.71
CA LEU A 358 17.34 -3.97 -7.94
C LEU A 358 17.96 -3.27 -6.73
N ASN A 359 17.15 -2.54 -5.95
CA ASN A 359 17.57 -1.69 -4.83
C ASN A 359 18.69 -0.71 -5.24
N ASP A 360 18.55 -0.10 -6.44
CA ASP A 360 19.52 0.82 -7.02
C ASP A 360 18.93 2.23 -7.24
N PRO A 361 19.14 3.17 -6.33
CA PRO A 361 18.67 4.54 -6.46
C PRO A 361 19.37 5.33 -7.57
N LEU A 362 20.51 4.84 -8.07
CA LEU A 362 21.28 5.45 -9.15
C LEU A 362 20.94 4.85 -10.53
N ALA A 363 20.10 3.84 -10.61
CA ALA A 363 19.58 3.34 -11.88
C ALA A 363 18.89 4.46 -12.66
N ARG A 364 18.99 4.44 -13.99
CA ARG A 364 18.43 5.46 -14.89
C ARG A 364 17.63 4.84 -16.02
N GLY A 365 16.63 5.59 -16.50
CA GLY A 365 15.82 5.21 -17.66
C GLY A 365 16.66 5.11 -18.94
N VAL A 366 16.35 4.11 -19.78
CA VAL A 366 17.02 3.89 -21.08
C VAL A 366 15.97 3.60 -22.14
N LEU A 367 16.11 4.22 -23.31
CA LEU A 367 15.43 3.84 -24.54
C LEU A 367 16.48 3.27 -25.50
N PHE A 368 16.44 1.96 -25.74
CA PHE A 368 17.43 1.25 -26.52
C PHE A 368 16.84 0.65 -27.79
N GLY A 369 17.54 0.82 -28.92
CA GLY A 369 17.13 0.26 -30.21
C GLY A 369 16.33 1.22 -31.08
N LEU A 370 16.35 2.54 -30.80
CA LEU A 370 15.65 3.54 -31.62
C LEU A 370 16.16 3.54 -33.08
N THR A 371 15.21 3.59 -34.02
CA THR A 371 15.44 3.75 -35.43
C THR A 371 14.55 4.91 -35.95
N VAL A 372 14.79 5.35 -37.17
CA VAL A 372 13.97 6.40 -37.81
C VAL A 372 12.52 5.98 -38.11
N GLY A 373 12.22 4.68 -38.03
CA GLY A 373 10.86 4.14 -38.17
C GLY A 373 10.01 4.20 -36.91
N HIS A 374 10.61 4.44 -35.74
CA HIS A 374 9.89 4.49 -34.51
C HIS A 374 9.13 5.80 -34.31
N THR A 375 7.92 5.73 -33.81
CA THR A 375 7.04 6.85 -33.49
C THR A 375 6.87 6.98 -31.96
N ARG A 376 6.17 8.03 -31.50
CA ARG A 376 5.81 8.16 -30.07
C ARG A 376 4.97 6.99 -29.54
N GLY A 377 4.17 6.35 -30.40
CA GLY A 377 3.43 5.13 -30.05
C GLY A 377 4.35 3.96 -29.70
N HIS A 378 5.50 3.82 -30.38
CA HIS A 378 6.53 2.84 -30.02
C HIS A 378 7.18 3.15 -28.67
N VAL A 379 7.44 4.42 -28.36
CA VAL A 379 7.98 4.84 -27.06
C VAL A 379 6.99 4.49 -25.96
N ALA A 380 5.71 4.82 -26.14
CA ALA A 380 4.65 4.48 -25.19
C ALA A 380 4.52 2.96 -25.00
N ARG A 381 4.52 2.19 -26.10
CA ARG A 381 4.45 0.72 -26.06
C ARG A 381 5.65 0.12 -25.32
N ALA A 382 6.87 0.52 -25.68
CA ALA A 382 8.10 0.03 -25.04
C ALA A 382 8.15 0.32 -23.54
N ALA A 383 7.64 1.47 -23.11
CA ALA A 383 7.57 1.81 -21.70
C ALA A 383 6.57 0.93 -20.94
N LEU A 384 5.37 0.70 -21.48
CA LEU A 384 4.38 -0.21 -20.89
C LEU A 384 4.92 -1.65 -20.78
N GLU A 385 5.63 -2.11 -21.81
CA GLU A 385 6.31 -3.41 -21.82
C GLU A 385 7.46 -3.47 -20.82
N GLY A 386 8.27 -2.39 -20.70
CA GLY A 386 9.36 -2.33 -19.71
C GLY A 386 8.84 -2.43 -18.28
N ILE A 387 7.73 -1.76 -17.96
CA ILE A 387 7.07 -1.90 -16.65
C ILE A 387 6.53 -3.33 -16.47
N ALA A 388 5.93 -3.93 -17.51
CA ALA A 388 5.46 -5.31 -17.47
C ALA A 388 6.61 -6.32 -17.24
N PHE A 389 7.80 -6.03 -17.75
CA PHE A 389 9.00 -6.87 -17.52
C PHE A 389 9.48 -6.79 -16.06
N THR A 390 9.38 -5.63 -15.41
CA THR A 390 9.65 -5.53 -13.96
C THR A 390 8.61 -6.30 -13.13
N VAL A 391 7.34 -6.25 -13.50
CA VAL A 391 6.30 -7.11 -12.85
C VAL A 391 6.67 -8.58 -13.01
N ALA A 392 7.01 -9.01 -14.23
CA ALA A 392 7.38 -10.40 -14.49
C ALA A 392 8.69 -10.82 -13.79
N ALA A 393 9.60 -9.89 -13.49
CA ALA A 393 10.79 -10.19 -12.68
C ALA A 393 10.41 -10.59 -11.24
N HIS A 394 9.47 -9.89 -10.61
CA HIS A 394 8.97 -10.26 -9.29
C HIS A 394 8.22 -11.61 -9.29
N VAL A 395 7.42 -11.86 -10.34
CA VAL A 395 6.77 -13.18 -10.53
C VAL A 395 7.80 -14.29 -10.62
N ASP A 396 8.89 -14.09 -11.37
CA ASP A 396 9.96 -15.09 -11.50
C ASP A 396 10.71 -15.34 -10.18
N ILE A 397 10.98 -14.31 -9.39
CA ILE A 397 11.59 -14.46 -8.06
C ILE A 397 10.67 -15.34 -7.18
N LEU A 398 9.39 -15.00 -7.09
CA LEU A 398 8.44 -15.76 -6.28
C LEU A 398 8.33 -17.22 -6.74
N GLU A 399 8.13 -17.48 -8.04
CA GLU A 399 7.84 -18.82 -8.54
C GLU A 399 9.10 -19.67 -8.72
N ARG A 400 10.14 -19.13 -9.38
CA ARG A 400 11.29 -19.93 -9.79
C ARG A 400 12.34 -20.06 -8.72
N GLU A 401 12.55 -19.01 -7.93
CA GLU A 401 13.58 -19.01 -6.91
C GLU A 401 13.04 -19.50 -5.57
N HIS A 402 11.80 -19.10 -5.20
CA HIS A 402 11.19 -19.49 -3.93
C HIS A 402 10.13 -20.59 -4.03
N GLY A 403 9.73 -21.01 -5.24
CA GLY A 403 8.73 -22.06 -5.42
C GLY A 403 7.32 -21.66 -4.94
N LEU A 404 7.03 -20.37 -4.91
CA LEU A 404 5.75 -19.80 -4.49
C LEU A 404 4.83 -19.64 -5.71
N ALA A 405 3.93 -20.59 -5.91
CA ALA A 405 3.03 -20.59 -7.07
C ALA A 405 2.02 -19.43 -7.01
N ILE A 406 1.98 -18.60 -8.05
CA ILE A 406 0.96 -17.56 -8.20
C ILE A 406 -0.28 -18.19 -8.81
N LYS A 407 -1.34 -18.35 -8.02
CA LYS A 407 -2.64 -18.92 -8.41
C LYS A 407 -3.54 -17.87 -9.05
N ARG A 408 -3.52 -16.63 -8.54
CA ARG A 408 -4.28 -15.49 -9.05
C ARG A 408 -3.41 -14.24 -9.07
N LEU A 409 -3.46 -13.50 -10.17
CA LEU A 409 -2.82 -12.19 -10.32
C LEU A 409 -3.93 -11.15 -10.48
N MET A 410 -4.05 -10.27 -9.50
CA MET A 410 -5.04 -9.18 -9.46
C MET A 410 -4.36 -7.86 -9.75
N ALA A 411 -4.82 -7.15 -10.78
CA ALA A 411 -4.38 -5.79 -11.09
C ALA A 411 -5.42 -4.77 -10.60
N VAL A 412 -4.94 -3.73 -9.91
CA VAL A 412 -5.77 -2.64 -9.38
C VAL A 412 -5.14 -1.28 -9.65
N GLY A 413 -5.87 -0.21 -9.37
CA GLY A 413 -5.40 1.16 -9.56
C GLY A 413 -5.63 1.73 -10.96
N GLY A 414 -5.17 2.98 -11.16
CA GLY A 414 -5.46 3.75 -12.37
C GLY A 414 -4.92 3.14 -13.66
N GLY A 415 -3.82 2.39 -13.57
CA GLY A 415 -3.20 1.71 -14.73
C GLY A 415 -4.09 0.65 -15.37
N THR A 416 -5.06 0.07 -14.63
CA THR A 416 -6.00 -0.91 -15.16
C THR A 416 -6.93 -0.37 -16.25
N LYS A 417 -7.05 0.94 -16.35
CA LYS A 417 -7.79 1.61 -17.44
C LYS A 417 -7.07 1.52 -18.80
N ASN A 418 -5.79 1.13 -18.83
CA ASN A 418 -5.02 0.97 -20.05
C ASN A 418 -4.95 -0.51 -20.47
N PRO A 419 -5.73 -0.94 -21.48
CA PRO A 419 -5.80 -2.34 -21.91
C PRO A 419 -4.48 -2.87 -22.48
N VAL A 420 -3.65 -1.99 -23.07
CA VAL A 420 -2.32 -2.35 -23.61
C VAL A 420 -1.38 -2.73 -22.46
N TRP A 421 -1.47 -2.00 -21.34
CA TRP A 421 -0.63 -2.27 -20.18
C TRP A 421 -1.05 -3.57 -19.48
N LEU A 422 -2.38 -3.79 -19.29
CA LEU A 422 -2.88 -5.06 -18.73
C LEU A 422 -2.47 -6.27 -19.57
N GLN A 423 -2.61 -6.16 -20.90
CA GLN A 423 -2.20 -7.23 -21.81
C GLN A 423 -0.68 -7.46 -21.74
N ALA A 424 0.13 -6.39 -21.69
CA ALA A 424 1.58 -6.53 -21.58
C ALA A 424 2.00 -7.25 -20.28
N ILE A 425 1.31 -6.99 -19.16
CA ILE A 425 1.55 -7.72 -17.89
C ILE A 425 1.16 -9.19 -18.03
N ALA A 426 -0.02 -9.49 -18.59
CA ALA A 426 -0.47 -10.85 -18.81
C ALA A 426 0.53 -11.64 -19.67
N ASP A 427 0.97 -11.04 -20.78
CA ASP A 427 1.89 -11.64 -21.72
C ASP A 427 3.31 -11.79 -21.12
N ALA A 428 3.79 -10.81 -20.37
CA ALA A 428 5.12 -10.86 -19.75
C ALA A 428 5.17 -11.93 -18.65
N CYS A 429 4.13 -12.02 -17.83
CA CYS A 429 4.03 -13.02 -16.76
C CYS A 429 3.61 -14.42 -17.26
N GLY A 430 2.99 -14.52 -18.46
CA GLY A 430 2.39 -15.76 -18.94
C GLY A 430 1.22 -16.24 -18.08
N LYS A 431 0.48 -15.28 -17.47
CA LYS A 431 -0.61 -15.55 -16.51
C LYS A 431 -1.84 -14.73 -16.84
N GLU A 432 -3.01 -15.26 -16.49
CA GLU A 432 -4.22 -14.45 -16.47
C GLU A 432 -4.07 -13.30 -15.48
N VAL A 433 -4.37 -12.08 -15.94
CA VAL A 433 -4.50 -10.89 -15.11
C VAL A 433 -5.98 -10.61 -14.90
N ARG A 434 -6.40 -10.52 -13.66
CA ARG A 434 -7.77 -10.19 -13.27
C ARG A 434 -7.84 -8.77 -12.75
N THR A 435 -8.97 -8.10 -12.93
CA THR A 435 -9.21 -6.78 -12.37
C THR A 435 -10.29 -6.86 -11.29
N ALA A 436 -10.26 -5.92 -10.33
CA ALA A 436 -11.29 -5.86 -9.30
C ALA A 436 -12.65 -5.43 -9.91
N ARG A 437 -13.74 -6.01 -9.42
CA ARG A 437 -15.11 -5.61 -9.76
C ARG A 437 -15.47 -4.28 -9.11
N VAL A 438 -15.05 -4.10 -7.86
CA VAL A 438 -15.22 -2.89 -7.06
C VAL A 438 -13.87 -2.21 -6.92
N THR A 439 -13.80 -0.91 -7.18
CA THR A 439 -12.55 -0.13 -7.16
C THR A 439 -12.62 1.00 -6.12
N MET A 440 -13.20 0.70 -4.95
CA MET A 440 -13.34 1.66 -3.85
C MET A 440 -12.08 1.75 -2.98
N GLY A 441 -11.16 0.79 -3.10
CA GLY A 441 -9.94 0.74 -2.33
C GLY A 441 -10.10 0.18 -0.93
N ALA A 442 -9.21 0.58 -0.02
CA ALA A 442 -9.07 0.02 1.31
C ALA A 442 -10.38 0.04 2.14
N CYS A 443 -11.17 1.12 2.07
CA CYS A 443 -12.45 1.18 2.79
C CYS A 443 -13.42 0.03 2.44
N PHE A 444 -13.37 -0.50 1.19
CA PHE A 444 -14.16 -1.67 0.84
C PHE A 444 -13.59 -2.94 1.49
N GLY A 445 -12.27 -3.08 1.56
CA GLY A 445 -11.61 -4.15 2.32
C GLY A 445 -11.98 -4.13 3.81
N ASP A 446 -12.05 -2.94 4.40
CA ASP A 446 -12.45 -2.73 5.79
C ASP A 446 -13.89 -3.21 6.05
N ALA A 447 -14.82 -2.85 5.16
CA ALA A 447 -16.20 -3.29 5.26
C ALA A 447 -16.35 -4.82 5.07
N LEU A 448 -15.55 -5.41 4.16
CA LEU A 448 -15.49 -6.85 3.95
C LEU A 448 -14.97 -7.58 5.19
N MET A 449 -13.91 -7.07 5.83
CA MET A 449 -13.39 -7.61 7.08
C MET A 449 -14.42 -7.51 8.21
N ALA A 450 -15.16 -6.39 8.29
CA ALA A 450 -16.26 -6.24 9.24
C ALA A 450 -17.38 -7.26 9.00
N ALA A 451 -17.74 -7.51 7.73
CA ALA A 451 -18.73 -8.53 7.37
C ALA A 451 -18.27 -9.96 7.71
N LEU A 452 -16.98 -10.25 7.50
CA LEU A 452 -16.37 -11.53 7.88
C LEU A 452 -16.41 -11.74 9.41
N ALA A 453 -16.01 -10.74 10.16
CA ALA A 453 -15.96 -10.80 11.64
C ALA A 453 -17.34 -10.95 12.28
N ASP A 454 -18.39 -10.40 11.68
CA ASP A 454 -19.79 -10.54 12.13
C ASP A 454 -20.46 -11.82 11.61
N GLY A 455 -19.75 -12.64 10.81
CA GLY A 455 -20.22 -13.93 10.29
C GLY A 455 -21.12 -13.84 9.05
N ALA A 456 -21.16 -12.72 8.34
CA ALA A 456 -21.84 -12.61 7.05
C ALA A 456 -21.14 -13.46 5.97
N CYS A 457 -19.82 -13.64 6.08
CA CYS A 457 -19.04 -14.63 5.33
C CYS A 457 -18.50 -15.67 6.33
N ALA A 458 -18.50 -16.94 5.95
CA ALA A 458 -18.04 -18.01 6.84
C ALA A 458 -16.51 -18.00 7.01
N ASP A 459 -15.80 -17.67 5.94
CA ASP A 459 -14.34 -17.65 5.90
C ASP A 459 -13.81 -16.72 4.78
N TRP A 460 -12.49 -16.67 4.65
CA TRP A 460 -11.81 -15.89 3.62
C TRP A 460 -12.08 -16.38 2.19
N ASP A 461 -12.29 -17.68 2.00
CA ASP A 461 -12.57 -18.24 0.67
C ASP A 461 -13.95 -17.78 0.19
N GLU A 462 -14.98 -17.82 1.04
CA GLU A 462 -16.31 -17.29 0.71
C GLU A 462 -16.26 -15.77 0.46
N LEU A 463 -15.51 -15.02 1.27
CA LEU A 463 -15.33 -13.59 1.05
C LEU A 463 -14.75 -13.32 -0.34
N VAL A 464 -13.70 -14.03 -0.73
CA VAL A 464 -13.06 -13.93 -2.05
C VAL A 464 -14.04 -14.24 -3.18
N GLU A 465 -14.87 -15.27 -3.03
CA GLU A 465 -15.90 -15.62 -4.01
C GLU A 465 -16.92 -14.48 -4.18
N ARG A 466 -17.35 -13.84 -3.09
CA ARG A 466 -18.30 -12.72 -3.11
C ARG A 466 -17.72 -11.45 -3.74
N VAL A 467 -16.44 -11.15 -3.49
CA VAL A 467 -15.75 -10.04 -4.14
C VAL A 467 -15.73 -10.22 -5.65
N GLY A 468 -15.39 -11.41 -6.11
CA GLY A 468 -15.37 -11.77 -7.53
C GLY A 468 -14.38 -10.94 -8.35
N ALA A 469 -14.31 -11.20 -9.64
CA ALA A 469 -13.47 -10.44 -10.58
C ALA A 469 -14.33 -9.55 -11.49
N GLY A 470 -13.79 -8.39 -11.88
CA GLY A 470 -14.41 -7.47 -12.83
C GLY A 470 -14.15 -7.91 -14.29
N GLY A 471 -12.89 -8.16 -14.62
CA GLY A 471 -12.46 -8.61 -15.95
C GLY A 471 -11.30 -9.58 -15.87
N VAL A 472 -11.05 -10.29 -16.97
CA VAL A 472 -9.93 -11.24 -17.10
C VAL A 472 -9.22 -10.96 -18.42
N VAL A 473 -7.89 -10.84 -18.39
CA VAL A 473 -7.03 -10.70 -19.55
C VAL A 473 -6.12 -11.91 -19.62
N ALA A 474 -6.32 -12.75 -20.64
CA ALA A 474 -5.50 -13.95 -20.84
C ALA A 474 -4.18 -13.60 -21.56
N PRO A 475 -3.07 -14.26 -21.25
CA PRO A 475 -1.82 -14.09 -21.98
C PRO A 475 -1.93 -14.69 -23.40
N ASP A 476 -1.28 -14.02 -24.37
CA ASP A 476 -1.02 -14.59 -25.70
C ASP A 476 0.26 -15.43 -25.64
N PRO A 477 0.20 -16.75 -25.88
CA PRO A 477 1.41 -17.60 -25.80
C PRO A 477 2.52 -17.22 -26.76
N ALA A 478 2.20 -16.68 -27.94
CA ALA A 478 3.20 -16.25 -28.91
C ALA A 478 3.90 -14.96 -28.46
N VAL A 479 3.13 -14.02 -27.90
CA VAL A 479 3.68 -12.78 -27.33
C VAL A 479 4.47 -13.08 -26.04
N HIS A 480 4.00 -14.00 -25.20
CA HIS A 480 4.77 -14.45 -24.04
C HIS A 480 6.14 -15.01 -24.44
N ALA A 481 6.20 -15.84 -25.48
CA ALA A 481 7.47 -16.37 -25.97
C ALA A 481 8.39 -15.23 -26.49
N LEU A 482 7.85 -14.27 -27.22
CA LEU A 482 8.56 -13.08 -27.67
C LEU A 482 9.11 -12.27 -26.48
N TYR A 483 8.29 -12.00 -25.48
CA TYR A 483 8.68 -11.21 -24.30
C TYR A 483 9.75 -11.90 -23.46
N ARG A 484 9.73 -13.21 -23.35
CA ARG A 484 10.82 -13.97 -22.72
C ARG A 484 12.18 -13.70 -23.36
N GLU A 485 12.24 -13.64 -24.70
CA GLU A 485 13.49 -13.32 -25.41
C GLU A 485 13.85 -11.82 -25.25
N ARG A 486 12.88 -10.93 -25.26
CA ARG A 486 13.11 -9.49 -25.05
C ARG A 486 13.61 -9.19 -23.64
N ARG A 487 13.09 -9.86 -22.61
CA ARG A 487 13.55 -9.73 -21.23
C ARG A 487 15.02 -10.07 -21.06
N LYS A 488 15.55 -11.05 -21.76
CA LYS A 488 17.00 -11.32 -21.72
C LYS A 488 17.83 -10.09 -22.12
N VAL A 489 17.37 -9.36 -23.12
CA VAL A 489 18.04 -8.12 -23.54
C VAL A 489 17.81 -7.01 -22.53
N PHE A 490 16.59 -6.89 -21.99
CA PHE A 490 16.23 -5.93 -20.95
C PHE A 490 17.13 -6.10 -19.70
N ASP A 491 17.27 -7.32 -19.18
CA ASP A 491 18.11 -7.62 -18.02
C ASP A 491 19.60 -7.32 -18.31
N MET A 492 20.10 -7.71 -19.50
CA MET A 492 21.48 -7.41 -19.93
C MET A 492 21.74 -5.91 -20.09
N LEU A 493 20.74 -5.13 -20.52
CA LEU A 493 20.90 -3.68 -20.66
C LEU A 493 21.19 -3.01 -19.31
N TYR A 494 20.46 -3.38 -18.27
CA TYR A 494 20.76 -2.88 -16.93
C TYR A 494 22.15 -3.31 -16.47
N GLN A 495 22.45 -4.61 -16.51
CA GLN A 495 23.72 -5.16 -16.05
C GLN A 495 24.95 -4.54 -16.75
N ARG A 496 24.82 -4.21 -18.06
CA ARG A 496 25.93 -3.63 -18.82
C ARG A 496 26.05 -2.11 -18.70
N ASN A 497 25.04 -1.44 -18.21
CA ASN A 497 25.02 0.03 -18.11
C ASN A 497 24.96 0.54 -16.67
N SER A 498 24.83 -0.32 -15.66
CA SER A 498 24.73 0.10 -14.26
C SER A 498 25.90 0.97 -13.81
N ASP A 499 27.14 0.59 -14.14
CA ASP A 499 28.32 1.40 -13.82
C ASP A 499 28.26 2.79 -14.43
N LEU A 500 27.83 2.91 -15.70
CA LEU A 500 27.66 4.21 -16.37
C LEU A 500 26.51 5.02 -15.76
N MET A 501 25.43 4.37 -15.33
CA MET A 501 24.34 5.03 -14.62
C MET A 501 24.81 5.60 -13.28
N HIS A 502 25.65 4.85 -12.54
CA HIS A 502 26.23 5.27 -11.29
C HIS A 502 27.18 6.44 -11.46
N GLU A 503 28.05 6.42 -12.48
CA GLU A 503 28.92 7.57 -12.83
C GLU A 503 28.13 8.83 -13.13
N LEU A 504 27.05 8.71 -13.93
CA LEU A 504 26.16 9.83 -14.24
C LEU A 504 25.43 10.33 -12.99
N GLY A 505 24.91 9.40 -12.17
CA GLY A 505 24.21 9.74 -10.93
C GLY A 505 25.06 10.49 -9.92
N ALA A 506 26.32 10.08 -9.77
CA ALA A 506 27.27 10.74 -8.89
C ALA A 506 27.69 12.15 -9.37
N SER A 507 27.53 12.46 -10.65
CA SER A 507 27.89 13.76 -11.25
C SER A 507 26.80 14.82 -11.16
N VAL A 508 25.57 14.46 -10.82
CA VAL A 508 24.38 15.34 -10.83
C VAL A 508 23.89 15.66 -9.40
N GLY A 509 24.57 15.09 -8.35
CA GLY A 509 24.26 15.28 -6.93
C GLY A 509 24.91 16.51 -6.32
#